data_3bd9867c4b54e5d1c0da9cad50905d75
#
_entry.id   3bd9867c4b54e5d1c0da9cad50905d75
#
_cell.length_a   1.000
_cell.length_b   1.000
_cell.length_c   1.000
_cell.angle_alpha   90.00
_cell.angle_beta   90.00
_cell.angle_gamma   90.00
#
_symmetry.space_group_name_H-M   'P 1'
#
loop_
_entity.id
_entity.type
_entity.pdbx_description
1 polymer ?
#
loop_
_entity_poly.entity_id
_entity_poly.type
_entity_poly.pdbx_seq_one_letter_code
_entity_poly.pdbx_strand_id
1 'polypeptide(L)'
;MKTMKNLFGIMLMLAFSMTVYAQENSGQTSQGEQTETTAKEVVVSLNEKYEGGEVKVIKKDGQVVTIEVTPSEGYYIEKGDIEVIPVKDPATTRDSEAGESETTMPTGKALELTLVDKDGKPIVDKDNAPVADTEDPTKVRYYQFTVPEGLGAWISKAAFSKIGIEGTLSEKVTWKITKPESKAGETETVTLTLEGEGAAVLAEGAATPWGLQETTITNVVIGAKITSVGDNLLKGCKALTSVVIQNDAAIVKLGKDAIPANEKLKVEVPGNLFNEYETTEGWKAFTLTTKGIEMEGVAFEKNSYDTFVSTGKAVKIPSVLNAFVITAIKGNSVVIEEVKDGIIPTNVPVLLLLSKELKSKALYTAESKEAGSVKDCLLKVAGEKGQEVKLGEVYLLYNDVFYLSQKGTIPAGGIYLPKPPVVSQTRSALVIGGENDGTTGIIDAARLIDNGLSGSWYDLSGRKFNGKPTTKGIYIINGKKVVIK
;
A
#
# COMPACT_ATOMS: atom_id res chain seq x y z
N MET A 1 35.66 -8.80 33.07
CA MET A 1 36.02 -7.86 34.16
C MET A 1 35.05 -6.68 34.11
N LYS A 2 34.41 -6.46 35.24
CA LYS A 2 33.51 -5.37 35.68
C LYS A 2 32.10 -5.32 35.10
N THR A 3 31.23 -5.98 35.86
CA THR A 3 29.82 -5.74 36.11
C THR A 3 29.56 -4.32 36.58
N MET A 4 28.49 -3.69 36.08
CA MET A 4 27.80 -2.63 36.82
C MET A 4 26.28 -2.86 36.77
N LYS A 5 25.74 -3.15 37.95
CA LYS A 5 24.32 -3.24 38.29
C LYS A 5 23.74 -1.84 38.31
N ASN A 6 22.60 -1.60 37.65
CA ASN A 6 21.78 -0.44 37.95
C ASN A 6 20.48 -0.85 38.62
N LEU A 7 20.34 -0.29 39.76
CA LEU A 7 19.38 -0.40 40.83
C LEU A 7 18.06 0.28 40.40
N PHE A 8 16.98 -0.47 40.38
CA PHE A 8 15.62 0.05 40.28
C PHE A 8 15.21 0.63 41.62
N GLY A 9 15.01 1.93 41.65
CA GLY A 9 14.42 2.63 42.81
C GLY A 9 12.89 2.58 42.72
N ILE A 10 12.27 1.79 43.56
CA ILE A 10 10.83 1.81 43.83
C ILE A 10 10.55 3.03 44.73
N MET A 11 9.85 4.02 44.18
CA MET A 11 9.35 5.16 44.97
C MET A 11 7.92 4.86 45.41
N LEU A 12 7.82 4.42 46.67
CA LEU A 12 6.58 4.21 47.39
C LEU A 12 6.04 5.57 47.85
N MET A 13 4.98 6.09 47.19
CA MET A 13 4.24 7.24 47.71
C MET A 13 3.16 6.76 48.67
N LEU A 14 3.41 6.97 49.94
CA LEU A 14 2.41 6.89 51.01
C LEU A 14 1.48 8.11 50.90
N ALA A 15 0.20 7.88 50.65
CA ALA A 15 -0.83 8.90 50.81
C ALA A 15 -1.13 9.06 52.29
N PHE A 16 -0.76 10.19 52.84
CA PHE A 16 -1.19 10.62 54.19
C PHE A 16 -2.61 11.20 54.09
N SER A 17 -3.55 10.52 54.69
CA SER A 17 -4.87 11.10 55.02
C SER A 17 -4.72 11.99 56.25
N MET A 18 -4.83 13.29 56.09
CA MET A 18 -4.97 14.22 57.23
C MET A 18 -6.42 14.23 57.70
N THR A 19 -6.65 13.60 58.79
CA THR A 19 -7.87 13.80 59.60
C THR A 19 -7.66 15.03 60.47
N VAL A 20 -8.41 16.10 60.20
CA VAL A 20 -8.44 17.29 61.07
C VAL A 20 -9.46 17.03 62.15
N TYR A 21 -9.00 16.89 63.42
CA TYR A 21 -9.84 16.96 64.60
C TYR A 21 -10.14 18.42 64.91
N ALA A 22 -11.42 18.81 64.91
CA ALA A 22 -11.87 20.05 65.50
C ALA A 22 -12.16 19.85 66.96
N GLN A 23 -11.52 20.67 67.76
CA GLN A 23 -11.66 20.70 69.21
C GLN A 23 -12.89 21.55 69.61
N GLU A 24 -13.79 20.95 70.39
CA GLU A 24 -14.95 21.63 70.99
C GLU A 24 -14.50 22.76 71.90
N ASN A 25 -15.19 23.89 71.76
CA ASN A 25 -15.23 24.87 72.83
C ASN A 25 -16.68 25.28 73.15
N SER A 26 -17.13 24.99 74.33
CA SER A 26 -18.47 25.23 74.84
C SER A 26 -18.76 26.70 75.02
N GLY A 27 -19.93 27.19 74.56
CA GLY A 27 -20.48 28.49 74.91
C GLY A 27 -21.92 28.60 74.43
N GLN A 28 -22.86 28.44 75.37
CA GLN A 28 -24.29 28.61 75.20
C GLN A 28 -24.69 30.01 74.70
N THR A 29 -25.59 30.14 73.75
CA THR A 29 -26.94 30.78 73.87
C THR A 29 -27.76 30.70 72.61
N SER A 30 -28.90 30.09 72.77
CA SER A 30 -30.27 30.22 72.16
C SER A 30 -30.55 30.77 70.77
N GLN A 31 -31.36 29.95 70.10
CA GLN A 31 -32.47 30.27 69.15
C GLN A 31 -32.09 30.66 67.73
N GLY A 32 -32.50 29.76 66.80
CA GLY A 32 -32.59 29.92 65.42
C GLY A 32 -32.45 28.57 64.73
N GLU A 33 -33.56 27.83 64.66
CA GLU A 33 -33.63 26.55 63.91
C GLU A 33 -33.53 26.88 62.42
N GLN A 34 -32.28 26.81 61.87
CA GLN A 34 -32.02 26.59 60.45
C GLN A 34 -31.47 25.19 60.34
N THR A 35 -32.32 24.26 59.98
CA THR A 35 -31.94 22.95 59.49
C THR A 35 -31.10 23.14 58.24
N GLU A 36 -29.78 23.29 58.37
CA GLU A 36 -28.81 22.98 57.32
C GLU A 36 -28.90 21.48 57.03
N THR A 37 -29.73 21.11 56.10
CA THR A 37 -29.68 19.80 55.45
C THR A 37 -28.35 19.75 54.71
N THR A 38 -27.27 19.32 55.38
CA THR A 38 -26.07 18.90 54.68
C THR A 38 -26.46 17.82 53.73
N ALA A 39 -26.54 18.15 52.43
CA ALA A 39 -26.83 17.21 51.37
C ALA A 39 -25.76 16.09 51.42
N LYS A 40 -26.21 14.90 51.77
CA LYS A 40 -25.36 13.72 51.97
C LYS A 40 -24.68 13.44 50.63
N GLU A 41 -23.36 13.50 50.58
CA GLU A 41 -22.61 13.30 49.35
C GLU A 41 -22.80 11.87 48.82
N VAL A 42 -23.08 11.72 47.49
CA VAL A 42 -23.32 10.43 46.86
C VAL A 42 -22.07 9.55 46.95
N VAL A 43 -22.24 8.33 47.47
CA VAL A 43 -21.20 7.32 47.49
C VAL A 43 -21.15 6.60 46.14
N VAL A 44 -19.95 6.55 45.51
CA VAL A 44 -19.72 5.81 44.25
C VAL A 44 -18.62 4.79 44.49
N SER A 45 -18.95 3.52 44.27
CA SER A 45 -18.04 2.39 44.34
C SER A 45 -17.48 2.06 42.98
N LEU A 46 -16.17 1.80 42.91
CA LEU A 46 -15.41 1.40 41.75
C LEU A 46 -14.78 0.04 42.01
N ASN A 47 -14.56 -0.76 40.97
CA ASN A 47 -13.69 -1.92 41.11
C ASN A 47 -12.23 -1.48 41.31
N GLU A 48 -11.46 -2.25 42.05
CA GLU A 48 -10.05 -1.93 42.36
C GLU A 48 -9.19 -1.81 41.10
N LYS A 49 -9.55 -2.54 40.04
CA LYS A 49 -8.83 -2.55 38.77
C LYS A 49 -9.75 -2.93 37.60
N TYR A 50 -9.59 -2.25 36.48
CA TYR A 50 -10.15 -2.63 35.19
C TYR A 50 -9.01 -3.05 34.26
N GLU A 51 -9.13 -4.22 33.61
CA GLU A 51 -8.16 -4.63 32.60
C GLU A 51 -8.30 -3.75 31.34
N GLY A 52 -7.20 -3.17 30.90
CA GLY A 52 -7.17 -2.35 29.68
C GLY A 52 -7.55 -0.88 29.84
N GLY A 53 -7.77 -0.40 31.04
CA GLY A 53 -8.06 1.01 31.25
C GLY A 53 -8.32 1.41 32.69
N GLU A 54 -8.72 2.64 32.90
CA GLU A 54 -9.00 3.24 34.20
C GLU A 54 -10.33 3.97 34.18
N VAL A 55 -11.07 3.92 35.29
CA VAL A 55 -12.27 4.72 35.54
C VAL A 55 -12.09 5.51 36.80
N LYS A 56 -12.33 6.83 36.74
CA LYS A 56 -12.23 7.75 37.88
C LYS A 56 -13.49 8.55 38.04
N VAL A 57 -13.92 8.78 39.30
CA VAL A 57 -14.91 9.81 39.63
C VAL A 57 -14.19 11.15 39.66
N ILE A 58 -14.54 12.09 38.82
CA ILE A 58 -13.88 13.40 38.71
C ILE A 58 -14.72 14.54 39.29
N LYS A 59 -16.04 14.38 39.35
CA LYS A 59 -16.96 15.40 39.88
C LYS A 59 -18.22 14.77 40.46
N LYS A 60 -18.67 15.33 41.56
CA LYS A 60 -20.00 15.09 42.16
C LYS A 60 -20.69 16.43 42.41
N ASP A 61 -21.94 16.54 42.01
CA ASP A 61 -22.75 17.74 42.19
C ASP A 61 -24.18 17.31 42.61
N GLY A 62 -24.38 17.22 43.91
CA GLY A 62 -25.55 16.58 44.49
C GLY A 62 -25.67 15.11 44.08
N GLN A 63 -26.73 14.77 43.35
CA GLN A 63 -27.01 13.43 42.81
C GLN A 63 -26.31 13.16 41.47
N VAL A 64 -25.70 14.16 40.84
CA VAL A 64 -25.08 14.07 39.52
C VAL A 64 -23.60 13.75 39.67
N VAL A 65 -23.16 12.68 39.04
CA VAL A 65 -21.78 12.19 39.07
C VAL A 65 -21.18 12.21 37.69
N THR A 66 -19.95 12.71 37.58
CA THR A 66 -19.17 12.66 36.34
C THR A 66 -17.96 11.72 36.54
N ILE A 67 -17.80 10.80 35.61
CA ILE A 67 -16.66 9.88 35.56
C ILE A 67 -15.79 10.16 34.33
N GLU A 68 -14.51 9.96 34.51
CA GLU A 68 -13.52 9.89 33.45
C GLU A 68 -13.18 8.42 33.20
N VAL A 69 -13.22 8.05 31.91
CA VAL A 69 -12.91 6.70 31.43
C VAL A 69 -11.72 6.80 30.49
N THR A 70 -10.62 6.17 30.84
CA THR A 70 -9.34 6.27 30.13
C THR A 70 -8.90 4.89 29.68
N PRO A 71 -9.04 4.55 28.38
CA PRO A 71 -8.44 3.34 27.81
C PRO A 71 -6.91 3.38 27.91
N SER A 72 -6.29 2.26 28.25
CA SER A 72 -4.84 2.08 28.12
C SER A 72 -4.44 1.95 26.65
N GLU A 73 -3.17 2.16 26.34
CA GLU A 73 -2.66 1.98 24.98
C GLU A 73 -2.98 0.58 24.46
N GLY A 74 -3.52 0.51 23.25
CA GLY A 74 -3.95 -0.75 22.63
C GLY A 74 -5.33 -1.27 23.07
N TYR A 75 -6.09 -0.47 23.82
CA TYR A 75 -7.46 -0.78 24.23
C TYR A 75 -8.43 0.33 23.82
N TYR A 76 -9.70 -0.04 23.78
CA TYR A 76 -10.84 0.87 23.57
C TYR A 76 -12.02 0.45 24.44
N ILE A 77 -12.98 1.34 24.63
CA ILE A 77 -14.23 1.05 25.31
C ILE A 77 -15.37 1.81 24.66
N GLU A 78 -16.51 1.17 24.49
CA GLU A 78 -17.73 1.81 24.01
C GLU A 78 -18.67 2.10 25.19
N LYS A 79 -19.61 3.04 24.99
CA LYS A 79 -20.60 3.39 26.02
C LYS A 79 -21.36 2.18 26.55
N GLY A 80 -21.73 1.24 25.68
CA GLY A 80 -22.44 0.01 26.04
C GLY A 80 -21.64 -0.98 26.91
N ASP A 81 -20.34 -0.77 27.00
CA ASP A 81 -19.43 -1.58 27.82
C ASP A 81 -19.27 -1.05 29.25
N ILE A 82 -19.89 0.07 29.56
CA ILE A 82 -19.90 0.68 30.89
C ILE A 82 -21.29 0.47 31.49
N GLU A 83 -21.33 -0.12 32.70
CA GLU A 83 -22.56 -0.31 33.45
C GLU A 83 -22.43 0.30 34.82
N VAL A 84 -23.37 1.17 35.17
CA VAL A 84 -23.50 1.80 36.49
C VAL A 84 -24.83 1.40 37.10
N ILE A 85 -24.84 0.77 38.27
CA ILE A 85 -26.06 0.34 38.93
C ILE A 85 -26.27 1.10 40.24
N PRO A 86 -27.51 1.47 40.55
CA PRO A 86 -27.81 2.05 41.86
C PRO A 86 -27.70 0.97 42.95
N VAL A 87 -27.12 1.33 44.09
CA VAL A 87 -26.91 0.43 45.22
C VAL A 87 -27.38 1.13 46.49
N LYS A 88 -27.82 0.36 47.50
CA LYS A 88 -28.06 0.93 48.83
C LYS A 88 -26.76 1.51 49.35
N ASP A 89 -26.80 2.76 49.82
CA ASP A 89 -25.62 3.43 50.40
C ASP A 89 -25.12 2.64 51.63
N PRO A 90 -23.90 2.10 51.61
CA PRO A 90 -23.34 1.36 52.72
C PRO A 90 -23.19 2.21 54.01
N ALA A 91 -23.27 3.54 53.91
CA ALA A 91 -23.29 4.44 55.06
C ALA A 91 -24.64 4.46 55.80
N THR A 92 -25.74 4.01 55.17
CA THR A 92 -27.08 3.93 55.82
C THR A 92 -27.36 2.60 56.50
N THR A 93 -26.51 1.58 56.32
CA THR A 93 -26.64 0.23 56.87
C THR A 93 -25.83 0.01 58.16
N ARG A 94 -25.20 1.03 58.74
CA ARG A 94 -24.37 0.89 59.96
C ARG A 94 -25.12 0.79 61.26
N ASP A 95 -26.45 0.82 61.31
CA ASP A 95 -27.25 0.74 62.53
C ASP A 95 -27.99 -0.61 62.71
N SER A 96 -27.62 -1.69 62.03
CA SER A 96 -28.16 -3.03 62.29
C SER A 96 -27.01 -3.96 62.74
N GLU A 97 -27.17 -4.45 63.94
CA GLU A 97 -26.26 -5.38 64.59
C GLU A 97 -25.97 -6.67 63.80
N ALA A 98 -24.72 -7.11 63.93
CA ALA A 98 -24.21 -8.46 63.72
C ALA A 98 -24.08 -9.04 62.31
N GLY A 99 -22.87 -8.99 61.76
CA GLY A 99 -22.17 -10.19 61.34
C GLY A 99 -22.58 -10.91 60.06
N GLU A 100 -22.74 -10.21 58.93
CA GLU A 100 -22.55 -10.82 57.64
C GLU A 100 -22.00 -9.74 56.66
N SER A 101 -21.00 -10.11 55.88
CA SER A 101 -20.46 -9.27 54.80
C SER A 101 -21.58 -9.07 53.75
N GLU A 102 -22.43 -8.05 53.94
CA GLU A 102 -23.44 -7.71 52.95
C GLU A 102 -22.77 -7.16 51.71
N THR A 103 -22.65 -8.02 50.72
CA THR A 103 -22.47 -7.66 49.34
C THR A 103 -23.50 -6.58 48.97
N THR A 104 -23.09 -5.38 48.56
CA THR A 104 -23.96 -4.30 48.09
C THR A 104 -24.92 -4.85 47.01
N MET A 105 -26.20 -5.06 47.39
CA MET A 105 -27.20 -5.62 46.44
C MET A 105 -27.63 -4.53 45.48
N PRO A 106 -27.61 -4.82 44.17
CA PRO A 106 -28.13 -3.90 43.14
C PRO A 106 -29.64 -3.68 43.36
N THR A 107 -30.07 -2.42 43.34
CA THR A 107 -31.47 -2.03 43.63
C THR A 107 -32.25 -1.56 42.43
N GLY A 108 -31.82 -1.87 41.19
CA GLY A 108 -32.60 -1.43 40.02
C GLY A 108 -31.89 -1.61 38.70
N LYS A 109 -32.49 -1.02 37.68
CA LYS A 109 -31.96 -0.98 36.33
C LYS A 109 -30.70 -0.11 36.29
N ALA A 110 -29.75 -0.44 35.41
CA ALA A 110 -28.56 0.38 35.16
C ALA A 110 -28.92 1.84 34.88
N LEU A 111 -28.12 2.76 35.41
CA LEU A 111 -28.26 4.19 35.25
C LEU A 111 -27.89 4.58 33.79
N GLU A 112 -28.62 5.55 33.25
CA GLU A 112 -28.31 6.05 31.92
C GLU A 112 -27.07 6.95 31.94
N LEU A 113 -26.13 6.69 31.06
CA LEU A 113 -24.91 7.47 30.88
C LEU A 113 -25.11 8.51 29.78
N THR A 114 -24.72 9.75 30.03
CA THR A 114 -24.68 10.83 29.04
C THR A 114 -23.24 11.21 28.79
N LEU A 115 -22.82 11.28 27.51
CA LEU A 115 -21.49 11.75 27.14
C LEU A 115 -21.41 13.26 27.37
N VAL A 116 -20.38 13.70 28.08
CA VAL A 116 -20.16 15.09 28.47
C VAL A 116 -18.70 15.49 28.23
N ASP A 117 -18.42 16.78 28.24
CA ASP A 117 -17.04 17.27 28.32
C ASP A 117 -16.48 17.11 29.75
N LYS A 118 -15.20 17.44 29.94
CA LYS A 118 -14.53 17.34 31.25
C LYS A 118 -15.18 18.22 32.34
N ASP A 119 -15.91 19.26 31.99
CA ASP A 119 -16.62 20.18 32.89
C ASP A 119 -18.05 19.70 33.19
N GLY A 120 -18.50 18.60 32.59
CA GLY A 120 -19.80 17.98 32.77
C GLY A 120 -20.89 18.60 31.86
N LYS A 121 -20.55 19.32 30.79
CA LYS A 121 -21.52 19.84 29.85
C LYS A 121 -21.81 18.80 28.77
N PRO A 122 -23.08 18.54 28.43
CA PRO A 122 -23.42 17.63 27.33
C PRO A 122 -22.72 18.01 26.03
N ILE A 123 -22.14 17.03 25.35
CA ILE A 123 -21.62 17.19 24.00
C ILE A 123 -22.82 17.10 23.06
N VAL A 124 -23.04 18.15 22.28
CA VAL A 124 -24.16 18.27 21.34
C VAL A 124 -23.65 18.47 19.92
N ASP A 125 -24.43 18.02 18.95
CA ASP A 125 -24.18 18.26 17.55
C ASP A 125 -24.57 19.68 17.11
N LYS A 126 -24.45 19.98 15.81
CA LYS A 126 -24.82 21.26 15.20
C LYS A 126 -26.32 21.64 15.38
N ASP A 127 -27.18 20.65 15.64
CA ASP A 127 -28.62 20.80 15.80
C ASP A 127 -28.99 20.82 17.30
N ASN A 128 -28.02 20.93 18.20
CA ASN A 128 -28.17 20.94 19.67
C ASN A 128 -28.72 19.62 20.25
N ALA A 129 -28.63 18.50 19.47
CA ALA A 129 -28.97 17.18 19.96
C ALA A 129 -27.74 16.52 20.64
N PRO A 130 -27.93 15.75 21.75
CA PRO A 130 -26.85 15.03 22.36
C PRO A 130 -26.15 14.11 21.33
N VAL A 131 -24.83 14.24 21.22
CA VAL A 131 -24.05 13.38 20.30
C VAL A 131 -24.13 11.96 20.84
N ALA A 132 -24.58 11.04 19.99
CA ALA A 132 -24.36 9.62 20.27
C ALA A 132 -22.86 9.35 20.33
N ASP A 133 -22.47 8.38 21.14
CA ASP A 133 -21.05 8.02 21.42
C ASP A 133 -20.32 7.51 20.14
N THR A 134 -20.09 8.42 19.21
CA THR A 134 -19.45 8.16 17.91
C THR A 134 -18.02 8.67 17.84
N GLU A 135 -17.54 9.34 18.92
CA GLU A 135 -16.15 9.78 18.98
C GLU A 135 -15.20 8.59 19.22
N ASP A 136 -13.94 8.79 18.84
CA ASP A 136 -12.87 7.79 18.91
C ASP A 136 -12.85 7.03 20.27
N PRO A 137 -13.23 5.74 20.32
CA PRO A 137 -13.34 4.97 21.56
C PRO A 137 -11.99 4.67 22.23
N THR A 138 -10.90 5.08 21.61
CA THR A 138 -9.54 4.94 22.16
C THR A 138 -9.13 6.14 22.99
N LYS A 139 -9.91 7.23 23.00
CA LYS A 139 -9.61 8.47 23.72
C LYS A 139 -10.25 8.50 25.09
N VAL A 140 -9.75 9.40 25.94
CA VAL A 140 -10.38 9.71 27.24
C VAL A 140 -11.77 10.27 26.99
N ARG A 141 -12.76 9.77 27.74
CA ARG A 141 -14.15 10.17 27.66
C ARG A 141 -14.71 10.47 29.03
N TYR A 142 -15.71 11.31 29.06
CA TYR A 142 -16.40 11.69 30.29
C TYR A 142 -17.87 11.32 30.16
N TYR A 143 -18.39 10.63 31.17
CA TYR A 143 -19.79 10.26 31.25
C TYR A 143 -20.39 10.81 32.54
N GLN A 144 -21.64 11.26 32.44
CA GLN A 144 -22.44 11.76 33.53
C GLN A 144 -23.65 10.87 33.74
N PHE A 145 -24.00 10.64 35.00
CA PHE A 145 -25.21 9.93 35.39
C PHE A 145 -25.78 10.55 36.68
N THR A 146 -27.09 10.34 36.90
CA THR A 146 -27.79 10.82 38.08
C THR A 146 -28.13 9.62 38.98
N VAL A 147 -27.71 9.68 40.21
CA VAL A 147 -27.99 8.66 41.26
C VAL A 147 -29.33 8.99 41.88
N PRO A 148 -30.28 8.06 42.02
CA PRO A 148 -31.52 8.30 42.75
C PRO A 148 -31.29 8.69 44.22
N GLU A 149 -32.18 9.53 44.76
CA GLU A 149 -32.09 10.01 46.13
C GLU A 149 -32.03 8.85 47.14
N GLY A 150 -31.14 8.92 48.11
CA GLY A 150 -30.98 7.91 49.16
C GLY A 150 -30.22 6.65 48.71
N LEU A 151 -29.68 6.63 47.49
CA LEU A 151 -28.86 5.54 46.93
C LEU A 151 -27.44 6.01 46.70
N GLY A 152 -26.53 5.06 46.59
CA GLY A 152 -25.20 5.19 46.00
C GLY A 152 -25.19 4.64 44.60
N ALA A 153 -24.03 4.62 43.95
CA ALA A 153 -23.80 4.00 42.66
C ALA A 153 -22.62 3.06 42.71
N TRP A 154 -22.67 2.01 41.92
CA TRP A 154 -21.57 1.10 41.68
C TRP A 154 -21.33 0.98 40.16
N ILE A 155 -20.09 1.24 39.73
CA ILE A 155 -19.66 0.97 38.37
C ILE A 155 -19.34 -0.52 38.31
N SER A 156 -20.36 -1.32 37.97
CA SER A 156 -20.32 -2.78 38.02
C SER A 156 -19.50 -3.35 36.85
N LYS A 157 -19.44 -2.65 35.73
CA LYS A 157 -18.72 -3.05 34.52
C LYS A 157 -18.06 -1.83 33.88
N ALA A 158 -16.82 -2.00 33.44
CA ALA A 158 -16.15 -1.20 32.44
C ALA A 158 -15.23 -2.18 31.65
N ALA A 159 -15.73 -2.69 30.54
CA ALA A 159 -15.08 -3.73 29.75
C ALA A 159 -14.27 -3.10 28.63
N PHE A 160 -12.98 -2.92 28.84
CA PHE A 160 -12.06 -2.44 27.82
C PHE A 160 -11.71 -3.59 26.88
N SER A 161 -11.89 -3.39 25.58
CA SER A 161 -11.57 -4.35 24.54
C SER A 161 -10.21 -4.05 23.94
N LYS A 162 -9.42 -5.09 23.68
CA LYS A 162 -8.12 -4.95 23.03
C LYS A 162 -8.30 -4.62 21.54
N ILE A 163 -7.56 -3.63 21.05
CA ILE A 163 -7.56 -3.28 19.64
C ILE A 163 -6.84 -4.38 18.87
N GLY A 164 -7.50 -4.96 17.87
CA GLY A 164 -6.91 -5.95 16.99
C GLY A 164 -5.79 -5.33 16.16
N ILE A 165 -4.65 -6.00 16.08
CA ILE A 165 -3.49 -5.60 15.28
C ILE A 165 -3.24 -6.54 14.09
N GLU A 166 -3.92 -7.66 14.01
CA GLU A 166 -3.86 -8.63 12.92
C GLU A 166 -5.13 -9.46 12.85
N GLY A 167 -5.40 -10.04 11.70
CA GLY A 167 -6.58 -10.89 11.48
C GLY A 167 -6.74 -11.33 10.05
N THR A 168 -7.91 -11.89 9.75
CA THR A 168 -8.32 -12.31 8.40
C THR A 168 -9.22 -11.23 7.79
N LEU A 169 -8.92 -10.84 6.55
CA LEU A 169 -9.72 -9.89 5.77
C LEU A 169 -10.72 -10.62 4.86
N SER A 170 -10.24 -11.66 4.17
CA SER A 170 -11.05 -12.54 3.32
C SER A 170 -10.50 -13.98 3.43
N GLU A 171 -11.10 -14.93 2.75
CA GLU A 171 -10.79 -16.37 2.91
C GLU A 171 -9.28 -16.70 2.88
N LYS A 172 -8.51 -15.99 2.04
CA LYS A 172 -7.07 -16.24 1.84
C LYS A 172 -6.20 -15.00 2.05
N VAL A 173 -6.78 -13.90 2.53
CA VAL A 173 -6.06 -12.65 2.75
C VAL A 173 -6.10 -12.30 4.22
N THR A 174 -4.95 -12.04 4.79
CA THR A 174 -4.75 -11.59 6.17
C THR A 174 -4.25 -10.15 6.19
N TRP A 175 -4.42 -9.51 7.32
CA TRP A 175 -3.91 -8.17 7.57
C TRP A 175 -3.15 -8.12 8.89
N LYS A 176 -2.18 -7.21 8.97
CA LYS A 176 -1.40 -6.96 10.17
C LYS A 176 -0.98 -5.50 10.24
N ILE A 177 -1.10 -4.91 11.43
CA ILE A 177 -0.57 -3.57 11.74
C ILE A 177 0.69 -3.72 12.57
N THR A 178 1.72 -3.01 12.15
CA THR A 178 2.99 -2.92 12.87
C THR A 178 3.36 -1.47 13.14
N LYS A 179 3.82 -1.21 14.36
CA LYS A 179 4.38 0.06 14.81
C LYS A 179 5.82 -0.21 15.24
N PRO A 180 6.84 0.18 14.45
CA PRO A 180 8.22 0.10 14.90
C PRO A 180 8.43 1.07 16.07
N GLU A 181 9.32 0.71 16.98
CA GLU A 181 9.76 1.64 18.02
C GLU A 181 10.38 2.87 17.37
N SER A 182 9.74 4.02 17.49
CA SER A 182 10.26 5.29 16.98
C SER A 182 11.21 5.92 18.02
N LYS A 183 12.34 6.41 17.51
CA LYS A 183 13.23 7.23 18.33
C LYS A 183 12.64 8.61 18.53
N ALA A 184 12.94 9.24 19.65
CA ALA A 184 12.45 10.59 19.94
C ALA A 184 12.81 11.57 18.81
N GLY A 185 11.79 12.17 18.17
CA GLY A 185 11.93 13.10 17.03
C GLY A 185 11.69 12.51 15.65
N GLU A 186 11.50 11.20 15.52
CA GLU A 186 11.09 10.56 14.27
C GLU A 186 9.55 10.54 14.14
N THR A 187 9.04 10.70 12.93
CA THR A 187 7.60 10.56 12.68
C THR A 187 7.21 9.09 12.86
N GLU A 188 6.22 8.83 13.71
CA GLU A 188 5.72 7.49 13.94
C GLU A 188 5.20 6.88 12.64
N THR A 189 5.73 5.69 12.29
CA THR A 189 5.34 4.96 11.09
C THR A 189 4.43 3.80 11.48
N VAL A 190 3.17 3.87 11.09
CA VAL A 190 2.20 2.78 11.27
C VAL A 190 1.97 2.10 9.95
N THR A 191 2.31 0.82 9.85
CA THR A 191 2.24 0.04 8.61
C THR A 191 1.15 -1.01 8.69
N LEU A 192 0.19 -0.94 7.76
CA LEU A 192 -0.77 -2.02 7.48
C LEU A 192 -0.20 -2.89 6.36
N THR A 193 -0.04 -4.18 6.63
CA THR A 193 0.38 -5.18 5.64
C THR A 193 -0.81 -6.07 5.30
N LEU A 194 -1.08 -6.23 4.00
CA LEU A 194 -2.05 -7.17 3.44
C LEU A 194 -1.28 -8.32 2.80
N GLU A 195 -1.46 -9.54 3.31
CA GLU A 195 -0.76 -10.73 2.84
C GLU A 195 -1.74 -11.84 2.45
N GLY A 196 -1.23 -12.85 1.75
CA GLY A 196 -2.02 -13.98 1.28
C GLY A 196 -2.18 -13.98 -0.22
N GLU A 197 -3.27 -14.53 -0.74
CA GLU A 197 -3.47 -14.79 -2.17
C GLU A 197 -4.87 -14.33 -2.62
N GLY A 198 -4.93 -13.56 -3.71
CA GLY A 198 -6.19 -13.16 -4.33
C GLY A 198 -6.62 -11.73 -4.00
N ALA A 199 -7.92 -11.51 -3.89
CA ALA A 199 -8.51 -10.18 -3.70
C ALA A 199 -8.54 -9.77 -2.23
N ALA A 200 -7.99 -8.62 -1.91
CA ALA A 200 -8.16 -7.98 -0.61
C ALA A 200 -9.48 -7.19 -0.61
N VAL A 201 -10.55 -7.82 -0.17
CA VAL A 201 -11.92 -7.27 -0.21
C VAL A 201 -12.61 -7.46 1.14
N LEU A 202 -13.50 -6.54 1.48
CA LEU A 202 -14.42 -6.69 2.61
C LEU A 202 -15.63 -7.53 2.20
N ALA A 203 -16.19 -8.25 3.15
CA ALA A 203 -17.53 -8.81 2.98
C ALA A 203 -18.55 -7.66 2.81
N GLU A 204 -19.65 -7.93 2.14
CA GLU A 204 -20.69 -6.94 1.90
C GLU A 204 -21.21 -6.36 3.22
N GLY A 205 -21.17 -5.03 3.35
CA GLY A 205 -21.60 -4.31 4.55
C GLY A 205 -20.65 -4.38 5.75
N ALA A 206 -19.50 -5.07 5.64
CA ALA A 206 -18.53 -5.14 6.71
C ALA A 206 -17.71 -3.85 6.81
N ALA A 207 -17.44 -3.43 8.06
CA ALA A 207 -16.45 -2.38 8.33
C ALA A 207 -15.02 -2.91 8.18
N THR A 208 -14.07 -2.02 7.97
CA THR A 208 -12.65 -2.38 7.94
C THR A 208 -12.20 -2.90 9.31
N PRO A 209 -11.53 -4.06 9.38
CA PRO A 209 -11.14 -4.65 10.66
C PRO A 209 -10.11 -3.82 11.44
N TRP A 210 -9.49 -2.85 10.78
CA TRP A 210 -8.58 -1.86 11.38
C TRP A 210 -9.21 -0.49 11.59
N GLY A 211 -10.54 -0.37 11.57
CA GLY A 211 -11.28 0.91 11.61
C GLY A 211 -10.85 1.85 12.72
N LEU A 212 -10.58 1.34 13.93
CA LEU A 212 -10.10 2.14 15.06
C LEU A 212 -8.68 2.71 14.87
N GLN A 213 -7.92 2.22 13.90
CA GLN A 213 -6.55 2.64 13.60
C GLN A 213 -6.40 3.30 12.23
N GLU A 214 -7.48 3.38 11.44
CA GLU A 214 -7.44 3.92 10.07
C GLU A 214 -6.72 5.27 9.96
N THR A 215 -7.02 6.18 10.88
CA THR A 215 -6.47 7.55 10.87
C THR A 215 -5.00 7.61 11.26
N THR A 216 -4.41 6.55 11.80
CA THR A 216 -3.00 6.48 12.19
C THR A 216 -2.12 5.76 11.17
N ILE A 217 -2.72 4.97 10.24
CA ILE A 217 -1.99 4.24 9.22
C ILE A 217 -1.34 5.20 8.24
N THR A 218 0.00 5.19 8.22
CA THR A 218 0.82 6.03 7.33
C THR A 218 1.34 5.26 6.11
N ASN A 219 1.49 3.95 6.24
CA ASN A 219 2.04 3.07 5.22
C ASN A 219 1.15 1.86 5.00
N VAL A 220 1.04 1.42 3.75
CA VAL A 220 0.38 0.16 3.38
C VAL A 220 1.34 -0.68 2.54
N VAL A 221 1.45 -1.96 2.85
CA VAL A 221 2.16 -2.95 2.04
C VAL A 221 1.15 -3.93 1.46
N ILE A 222 1.12 -4.03 0.15
CA ILE A 222 0.28 -4.96 -0.60
C ILE A 222 1.16 -6.14 -1.02
N GLY A 223 0.90 -7.31 -0.45
CA GLY A 223 1.70 -8.52 -0.60
C GLY A 223 1.79 -9.06 -2.03
N ALA A 224 2.79 -9.89 -2.26
CA ALA A 224 3.21 -10.34 -3.59
C ALA A 224 2.17 -11.14 -4.38
N LYS A 225 1.18 -11.74 -3.74
CA LYS A 225 0.12 -12.51 -4.39
C LYS A 225 -1.27 -11.85 -4.30
N ILE A 226 -1.35 -10.63 -3.80
CA ILE A 226 -2.60 -9.85 -3.81
C ILE A 226 -2.87 -9.38 -5.23
N THR A 227 -4.06 -9.66 -5.74
CA THR A 227 -4.44 -9.35 -7.13
C THR A 227 -5.33 -8.12 -7.27
N SER A 228 -6.00 -7.72 -6.18
CA SER A 228 -6.83 -6.51 -6.17
C SER A 228 -7.01 -5.95 -4.76
N VAL A 229 -7.29 -4.65 -4.70
CA VAL A 229 -7.72 -3.92 -3.50
C VAL A 229 -9.17 -3.50 -3.72
N GLY A 230 -10.07 -3.94 -2.85
CA GLY A 230 -11.51 -3.75 -2.99
C GLY A 230 -11.98 -2.32 -2.81
N ASP A 231 -13.25 -2.09 -3.11
CA ASP A 231 -13.90 -0.78 -3.00
C ASP A 231 -13.79 -0.24 -1.57
N ASN A 232 -13.40 1.03 -1.45
CA ASN A 232 -13.29 1.78 -0.19
C ASN A 232 -12.35 1.16 0.86
N LEU A 233 -11.56 0.13 0.55
CA LEU A 233 -10.82 -0.66 1.54
C LEU A 233 -9.87 0.20 2.40
N LEU A 234 -9.16 1.14 1.80
CA LEU A 234 -8.21 2.03 2.50
C LEU A 234 -8.72 3.49 2.59
N LYS A 235 -9.98 3.73 2.26
CA LYS A 235 -10.57 5.08 2.19
C LYS A 235 -10.46 5.87 3.51
N GLY A 236 -10.53 5.17 4.63
CA GLY A 236 -10.40 5.74 5.98
C GLY A 236 -8.96 6.07 6.38
N CYS A 237 -7.95 5.56 5.68
CA CYS A 237 -6.53 5.76 5.99
C CYS A 237 -6.06 7.16 5.54
N LYS A 238 -6.57 8.23 6.16
CA LYS A 238 -6.31 9.62 5.74
C LYS A 238 -4.88 10.10 6.00
N ALA A 239 -4.16 9.45 6.90
CA ALA A 239 -2.73 9.72 7.16
C ALA A 239 -1.79 9.00 6.19
N LEU A 240 -2.32 8.24 5.22
CA LEU A 240 -1.54 7.42 4.31
C LEU A 240 -0.64 8.27 3.41
N THR A 241 0.67 8.01 3.47
CA THR A 241 1.70 8.70 2.67
C THR A 241 2.48 7.75 1.77
N SER A 242 2.40 6.44 2.02
CA SER A 242 3.13 5.43 1.26
C SER A 242 2.31 4.18 1.03
N VAL A 243 2.28 3.70 -0.21
CA VAL A 243 1.80 2.36 -0.58
C VAL A 243 2.92 1.63 -1.30
N VAL A 244 3.24 0.42 -0.87
CA VAL A 244 4.23 -0.45 -1.52
C VAL A 244 3.53 -1.67 -2.09
N ILE A 245 3.66 -1.88 -3.39
CA ILE A 245 3.10 -3.05 -4.08
C ILE A 245 4.22 -4.06 -4.32
N GLN A 246 4.05 -5.27 -3.81
CA GLN A 246 5.03 -6.34 -3.94
C GLN A 246 4.69 -7.35 -5.06
N ASN A 247 3.47 -7.30 -5.62
CA ASN A 247 3.09 -8.16 -6.73
C ASN A 247 3.82 -7.73 -8.00
N ASP A 248 4.84 -8.50 -8.39
CA ASP A 248 5.66 -8.29 -9.56
C ASP A 248 5.28 -9.19 -10.76
N ALA A 249 4.20 -9.96 -10.63
CA ALA A 249 3.69 -10.84 -11.68
C ALA A 249 2.59 -10.16 -12.52
N ALA A 250 1.77 -9.31 -11.90
CA ALA A 250 0.66 -8.64 -12.57
C ALA A 250 0.27 -7.34 -11.87
N ILE A 251 -0.40 -6.45 -12.61
CA ILE A 251 -0.99 -5.22 -12.07
C ILE A 251 -2.06 -5.55 -11.03
N VAL A 252 -1.95 -4.98 -9.85
CA VAL A 252 -2.98 -5.05 -8.81
C VAL A 252 -4.17 -4.16 -9.22
N LYS A 253 -5.37 -4.71 -9.29
CA LYS A 253 -6.58 -3.95 -9.65
C LYS A 253 -7.05 -3.11 -8.47
N LEU A 254 -7.52 -1.89 -8.76
CA LEU A 254 -8.16 -1.03 -7.76
C LEU A 254 -9.68 -1.05 -7.91
N GLY A 255 -10.36 -1.23 -6.79
CA GLY A 255 -11.77 -0.95 -6.65
C GLY A 255 -12.06 0.55 -6.58
N LYS A 256 -13.34 0.89 -6.54
CA LYS A 256 -13.78 2.28 -6.43
C LYS A 256 -13.33 2.86 -5.09
N ASP A 257 -12.69 4.05 -5.11
CA ASP A 257 -12.20 4.74 -3.92
C ASP A 257 -11.36 3.84 -2.98
N ALA A 258 -10.68 2.83 -3.53
CA ALA A 258 -9.92 1.85 -2.76
C ALA A 258 -8.80 2.48 -1.93
N ILE A 259 -8.20 3.55 -2.43
CA ILE A 259 -7.10 4.30 -1.80
C ILE A 259 -7.52 5.77 -1.71
N PRO A 260 -7.28 6.47 -0.57
CA PRO A 260 -7.65 7.87 -0.43
C PRO A 260 -6.87 8.76 -1.39
N ALA A 261 -7.54 9.76 -1.98
CA ALA A 261 -6.86 10.80 -2.75
C ALA A 261 -6.01 11.66 -1.79
N ASN A 262 -4.68 11.66 -2.01
CA ASN A 262 -3.74 12.41 -1.18
C ASN A 262 -2.53 12.81 -2.05
N GLU A 263 -2.28 14.11 -2.18
CA GLU A 263 -1.16 14.65 -2.97
C GLU A 263 0.23 14.23 -2.44
N LYS A 264 0.33 13.88 -1.16
CA LYS A 264 1.58 13.42 -0.53
C LYS A 264 1.81 11.92 -0.72
N LEU A 265 0.80 11.21 -1.19
CA LEU A 265 0.87 9.75 -1.32
C LEU A 265 1.81 9.35 -2.46
N LYS A 266 2.81 8.54 -2.13
CA LYS A 266 3.69 7.87 -3.08
C LYS A 266 3.34 6.39 -3.16
N VAL A 267 3.25 5.88 -4.37
CA VAL A 267 3.01 4.45 -4.60
C VAL A 267 4.25 3.84 -5.23
N GLU A 268 4.93 2.99 -4.46
CA GLU A 268 6.08 2.21 -4.94
C GLU A 268 5.57 0.95 -5.63
N VAL A 269 5.97 0.75 -6.88
CA VAL A 269 5.56 -0.39 -7.70
C VAL A 269 6.79 -1.18 -8.20
N PRO A 270 6.65 -2.48 -8.53
CA PRO A 270 7.72 -3.28 -9.09
C PRO A 270 8.25 -2.69 -10.41
N GLY A 271 9.58 -2.72 -10.61
CA GLY A 271 10.21 -2.12 -11.76
C GLY A 271 9.73 -2.67 -13.10
N ASN A 272 9.58 -3.98 -13.20
CA ASN A 272 9.10 -4.63 -14.42
C ASN A 272 7.64 -4.31 -14.78
N LEU A 273 6.86 -3.74 -13.86
CA LEU A 273 5.48 -3.30 -14.07
C LEU A 273 5.33 -1.78 -14.06
N PHE A 274 6.37 -1.01 -13.73
CA PHE A 274 6.31 0.43 -13.55
C PHE A 274 5.66 1.15 -14.73
N ASN A 275 6.15 0.90 -15.94
CA ASN A 275 5.65 1.57 -17.14
C ASN A 275 4.20 1.21 -17.48
N GLU A 276 3.73 0.04 -17.08
CA GLU A 276 2.32 -0.34 -17.22
C GLU A 276 1.44 0.35 -16.17
N TYR A 277 1.91 0.46 -14.91
CA TYR A 277 1.20 1.20 -13.86
C TYR A 277 0.97 2.66 -14.24
N GLU A 278 1.94 3.32 -14.91
CA GLU A 278 1.82 4.71 -15.35
C GLU A 278 0.63 4.98 -16.28
N THR A 279 0.19 3.97 -17.01
CA THR A 279 -0.91 4.07 -17.98
C THR A 279 -2.20 3.39 -17.51
N THR A 280 -2.12 2.57 -16.43
CA THR A 280 -3.27 1.81 -15.93
C THR A 280 -4.27 2.72 -15.21
N GLU A 281 -5.55 2.58 -15.57
CA GLU A 281 -6.65 3.32 -14.95
C GLU A 281 -6.70 3.06 -13.44
N GLY A 282 -6.98 4.10 -12.67
CA GLY A 282 -6.90 4.10 -11.20
C GLY A 282 -5.50 4.44 -10.69
N TRP A 283 -4.46 3.78 -11.19
CA TRP A 283 -3.08 4.00 -10.73
C TRP A 283 -2.42 5.25 -11.31
N LYS A 284 -2.72 5.60 -12.56
CA LYS A 284 -2.15 6.78 -13.25
C LYS A 284 -2.41 8.11 -12.55
N ALA A 285 -3.33 8.15 -11.59
CA ALA A 285 -3.65 9.33 -10.79
C ALA A 285 -2.67 9.57 -9.63
N PHE A 286 -1.87 8.58 -9.26
CA PHE A 286 -0.93 8.66 -8.14
C PHE A 286 0.49 9.01 -8.60
N THR A 287 1.29 9.52 -7.67
CA THR A 287 2.75 9.66 -7.87
C THR A 287 3.40 8.29 -7.72
N LEU A 288 3.77 7.68 -8.85
CA LEU A 288 4.42 6.38 -8.88
C LEU A 288 5.93 6.50 -8.67
N THR A 289 6.50 5.56 -7.94
CA THR A 289 7.94 5.40 -7.72
C THR A 289 8.32 3.93 -7.89
N THR A 290 9.58 3.65 -8.13
CA THR A 290 10.09 2.28 -8.19
C THR A 290 11.52 2.19 -7.69
N LYS A 291 11.88 1.03 -7.13
CA LYS A 291 13.27 0.61 -6.88
C LYS A 291 13.79 -0.29 -8.02
N GLY A 292 13.10 -0.31 -9.15
CA GLY A 292 13.52 -1.04 -10.34
C GLY A 292 14.84 -0.55 -10.91
N ILE A 293 15.42 -1.36 -11.78
CA ILE A 293 16.67 -1.07 -12.51
C ILE A 293 16.26 -0.33 -13.78
N GLU A 294 16.79 0.86 -14.01
CA GLU A 294 16.60 1.58 -15.26
C GLU A 294 17.36 0.87 -16.38
N MET A 295 16.69 0.67 -17.52
CA MET A 295 17.28 0.07 -18.71
C MET A 295 17.92 1.17 -19.57
N GLU A 296 19.16 1.52 -19.21
CA GLU A 296 19.91 2.57 -19.90
C GLU A 296 20.20 2.22 -21.37
N GLY A 297 20.22 3.22 -22.22
CA GLY A 297 20.60 3.11 -23.63
C GLY A 297 19.55 2.49 -24.53
N VAL A 298 18.38 2.16 -23.99
CA VAL A 298 17.26 1.62 -24.77
C VAL A 298 16.31 2.75 -25.15
N ALA A 299 16.16 3.00 -26.44
CA ALA A 299 15.28 4.04 -26.98
C ALA A 299 14.24 3.41 -27.90
N PHE A 300 12.98 3.42 -27.47
CA PHE A 300 11.91 2.81 -28.23
C PHE A 300 10.92 3.81 -28.81
N GLU A 301 10.54 3.54 -30.06
CA GLU A 301 9.23 3.91 -30.58
C GLU A 301 8.31 2.69 -30.53
N LYS A 302 7.01 2.90 -30.36
CA LYS A 302 6.03 1.81 -30.35
C LYS A 302 6.18 0.94 -31.62
N ASN A 303 6.19 -0.38 -31.43
CA ASN A 303 6.41 -1.39 -32.45
C ASN A 303 7.82 -1.37 -33.09
N SER A 304 8.81 -0.76 -32.44
CA SER A 304 10.21 -0.83 -32.85
C SER A 304 10.99 -1.87 -32.06
N TYR A 305 12.08 -2.34 -32.64
CA TYR A 305 13.02 -3.23 -31.98
C TYR A 305 14.25 -2.47 -31.49
N ASP A 306 14.77 -2.89 -30.35
CA ASP A 306 16.10 -2.50 -29.89
C ASP A 306 16.81 -3.71 -29.28
N THR A 307 18.09 -3.58 -28.98
CA THR A 307 18.90 -4.64 -28.39
C THR A 307 19.22 -4.31 -26.92
N PHE A 308 19.25 -5.34 -26.08
CA PHE A 308 19.58 -5.18 -24.67
C PHE A 308 20.37 -6.37 -24.13
N VAL A 309 21.24 -6.11 -23.16
CA VAL A 309 21.93 -7.12 -22.37
C VAL A 309 21.97 -6.70 -20.92
N SER A 310 21.59 -7.59 -20.03
CA SER A 310 21.76 -7.37 -18.60
C SER A 310 23.09 -7.92 -18.13
N THR A 311 23.91 -7.08 -17.52
CA THR A 311 25.23 -7.47 -16.99
C THR A 311 25.16 -7.73 -15.50
N GLY A 312 25.72 -8.84 -15.04
CA GLY A 312 25.84 -9.19 -13.62
C GLY A 312 24.59 -9.79 -12.97
N LYS A 313 23.39 -9.59 -13.52
CA LYS A 313 22.11 -10.06 -12.95
C LYS A 313 21.17 -10.54 -14.05
N ALA A 314 20.35 -11.54 -13.74
CA ALA A 314 19.16 -11.83 -14.51
C ALA A 314 18.05 -10.83 -14.15
N VAL A 315 17.28 -10.39 -15.14
CA VAL A 315 16.21 -9.38 -14.93
C VAL A 315 14.90 -9.84 -15.55
N LYS A 316 13.78 -9.40 -14.97
CA LYS A 316 12.45 -9.65 -15.51
C LYS A 316 12.23 -8.85 -16.78
N ILE A 317 11.51 -9.42 -17.75
CA ILE A 317 11.07 -8.66 -18.91
C ILE A 317 10.01 -7.66 -18.47
N PRO A 318 10.17 -6.34 -18.73
CA PRO A 318 9.12 -5.36 -18.47
C PRO A 318 7.83 -5.72 -19.19
N SER A 319 6.69 -5.57 -18.53
CA SER A 319 5.36 -5.95 -19.07
C SER A 319 4.93 -5.21 -20.33
N VAL A 320 5.63 -4.15 -20.68
CA VAL A 320 5.44 -3.37 -21.91
C VAL A 320 6.28 -3.86 -23.08
N LEU A 321 7.19 -4.81 -22.83
CA LEU A 321 8.13 -5.38 -23.81
C LEU A 321 7.86 -6.86 -24.08
N ASN A 322 8.24 -7.29 -25.29
CA ASN A 322 8.52 -8.69 -25.59
C ASN A 322 10.02 -8.84 -25.85
N ALA A 323 10.62 -9.91 -25.35
CA ALA A 323 12.03 -10.20 -25.57
C ALA A 323 12.20 -11.45 -26.45
N PHE A 324 13.19 -11.40 -27.35
CA PHE A 324 13.47 -12.48 -28.29
C PHE A 324 14.97 -12.75 -28.35
N VAL A 325 15.33 -13.98 -28.65
CA VAL A 325 16.67 -14.36 -29.08
C VAL A 325 16.70 -14.63 -30.58
N ILE A 326 17.82 -14.34 -31.24
CA ILE A 326 18.03 -14.69 -32.63
C ILE A 326 18.67 -16.07 -32.70
N THR A 327 17.97 -17.06 -33.24
CA THR A 327 18.42 -18.47 -33.28
C THR A 327 19.00 -18.88 -34.61
N ALA A 328 18.65 -18.22 -35.73
CA ALA A 328 19.16 -18.52 -37.03
C ALA A 328 19.08 -17.31 -37.99
N ILE A 329 19.83 -17.41 -39.07
CA ILE A 329 19.67 -16.53 -40.27
C ILE A 329 19.19 -17.41 -41.42
N LYS A 330 18.02 -17.10 -41.98
CA LYS A 330 17.44 -17.80 -43.13
C LYS A 330 17.17 -16.82 -44.27
N GLY A 331 17.77 -17.05 -45.39
CA GLY A 331 17.59 -16.13 -46.50
C GLY A 331 18.08 -14.72 -46.13
N ASN A 332 17.22 -13.71 -46.20
CA ASN A 332 17.48 -12.32 -45.77
C ASN A 332 16.74 -11.96 -44.49
N SER A 333 16.40 -12.93 -43.66
CA SER A 333 15.69 -12.73 -42.40
C SER A 333 16.43 -13.37 -41.28
N VAL A 334 16.34 -12.76 -40.08
CA VAL A 334 16.69 -13.39 -38.81
C VAL A 334 15.48 -14.15 -38.30
N VAL A 335 15.72 -15.34 -37.77
CA VAL A 335 14.74 -16.14 -37.08
C VAL A 335 14.80 -15.78 -35.59
N ILE A 336 13.70 -15.29 -35.05
CA ILE A 336 13.59 -14.92 -33.63
C ILE A 336 12.75 -15.94 -32.88
N GLU A 337 13.08 -16.17 -31.62
CA GLU A 337 12.31 -17.00 -30.70
C GLU A 337 12.06 -16.20 -29.42
N GLU A 338 10.82 -16.19 -28.97
CA GLU A 338 10.41 -15.43 -27.78
C GLU A 338 10.94 -16.06 -26.49
N VAL A 339 11.39 -15.21 -25.56
CA VAL A 339 11.80 -15.59 -24.20
C VAL A 339 10.52 -15.81 -23.38
N LYS A 340 10.16 -17.07 -23.12
CA LYS A 340 8.85 -17.45 -22.57
C LYS A 340 8.76 -17.42 -21.04
N ASP A 341 9.90 -17.56 -20.35
CA ASP A 341 9.95 -17.56 -18.88
C ASP A 341 9.87 -16.16 -18.27
N GLY A 342 9.80 -15.12 -19.11
CA GLY A 342 9.71 -13.73 -18.64
C GLY A 342 11.01 -13.18 -18.04
N ILE A 343 12.16 -13.85 -18.26
CA ILE A 343 13.45 -13.49 -17.65
C ILE A 343 14.52 -13.36 -18.74
N ILE A 344 15.24 -12.24 -18.72
CA ILE A 344 16.46 -12.04 -19.52
C ILE A 344 17.63 -12.56 -18.68
N PRO A 345 18.33 -13.64 -19.11
CA PRO A 345 19.45 -14.18 -18.39
C PRO A 345 20.64 -13.20 -18.36
N THR A 346 21.50 -13.35 -17.37
CA THR A 346 22.74 -12.56 -17.25
C THR A 346 23.64 -12.75 -18.46
N ASN A 347 24.13 -11.64 -19.01
CA ASN A 347 25.08 -11.60 -20.14
C ASN A 347 24.56 -12.22 -21.44
N VAL A 348 23.27 -12.45 -21.56
CA VAL A 348 22.64 -12.89 -22.79
C VAL A 348 22.04 -11.69 -23.51
N PRO A 349 22.52 -11.31 -24.71
CA PRO A 349 21.92 -10.24 -25.48
C PRO A 349 20.57 -10.68 -26.09
N VAL A 350 19.58 -9.83 -25.97
CA VAL A 350 18.24 -10.06 -26.51
C VAL A 350 17.81 -8.94 -27.44
N LEU A 351 16.85 -9.24 -28.29
CA LEU A 351 16.11 -8.28 -29.10
C LEU A 351 14.82 -7.96 -28.34
N LEU A 352 14.55 -6.69 -28.09
CA LEU A 352 13.36 -6.21 -27.39
C LEU A 352 12.39 -5.56 -28.38
N LEU A 353 11.10 -5.80 -28.21
CA LEU A 353 10.03 -5.16 -28.96
C LEU A 353 9.09 -4.43 -28.01
N LEU A 354 8.93 -3.13 -28.19
CA LEU A 354 7.97 -2.35 -27.44
C LEU A 354 6.54 -2.63 -27.93
N SER A 355 5.72 -3.23 -27.06
CA SER A 355 4.34 -3.65 -27.41
C SER A 355 3.26 -2.66 -26.97
N LYS A 356 3.54 -1.78 -26.01
CA LYS A 356 2.59 -0.82 -25.44
C LYS A 356 3.15 0.60 -25.50
N GLU A 357 2.28 1.60 -25.44
CA GLU A 357 2.72 3.00 -25.31
C GLU A 357 3.36 3.26 -23.96
N LEU A 358 4.41 4.09 -23.96
CA LEU A 358 5.08 4.57 -22.75
C LEU A 358 4.60 5.99 -22.43
N LYS A 359 4.37 6.26 -21.12
CA LYS A 359 4.14 7.61 -20.62
C LYS A 359 5.47 8.31 -20.35
N SER A 360 6.37 7.64 -19.66
CA SER A 360 7.75 8.11 -19.46
C SER A 360 8.69 7.53 -20.51
N LYS A 361 9.83 8.22 -20.73
CA LYS A 361 10.88 7.71 -21.64
C LYS A 361 11.79 6.67 -20.98
N ALA A 362 11.84 6.65 -19.63
CA ALA A 362 12.63 5.69 -18.88
C ALA A 362 11.89 4.37 -18.79
N LEU A 363 12.59 3.29 -19.07
CA LEU A 363 12.11 1.92 -18.91
C LEU A 363 12.74 1.31 -17.67
N TYR A 364 11.94 0.59 -16.91
CA TYR A 364 12.40 -0.07 -15.69
C TYR A 364 12.13 -1.57 -15.74
N THR A 365 13.08 -2.32 -15.15
CA THR A 365 12.95 -3.76 -14.90
C THR A 365 13.21 -4.07 -13.42
N ALA A 366 13.04 -5.32 -13.04
CA ALA A 366 13.35 -5.81 -11.71
C ALA A 366 14.37 -6.97 -11.79
N GLU A 367 15.24 -7.07 -10.79
CA GLU A 367 16.11 -8.24 -10.64
C GLU A 367 15.28 -9.51 -10.49
N SER A 368 15.67 -10.56 -11.20
CA SER A 368 15.08 -11.90 -11.06
C SER A 368 15.92 -12.74 -10.12
N LYS A 369 15.26 -13.46 -9.23
CA LYS A 369 15.90 -14.49 -8.40
C LYS A 369 16.22 -15.76 -9.18
N GLU A 370 15.53 -15.96 -10.30
CA GLU A 370 15.72 -17.07 -11.22
C GLU A 370 16.69 -16.67 -12.32
N ALA A 371 17.54 -17.58 -12.76
CA ALA A 371 18.57 -17.30 -13.76
C ALA A 371 18.00 -17.08 -15.17
N GLY A 372 16.78 -17.54 -15.43
CA GLY A 372 16.20 -17.60 -16.76
C GLY A 372 16.88 -18.63 -17.64
N SER A 373 16.23 -18.97 -18.76
CA SER A 373 16.81 -19.87 -19.75
C SER A 373 16.39 -19.46 -21.17
N VAL A 374 17.34 -19.41 -22.06
CA VAL A 374 17.08 -19.14 -23.49
C VAL A 374 17.87 -20.15 -24.35
N LYS A 375 17.40 -20.36 -25.56
CA LYS A 375 18.18 -21.09 -26.57
C LYS A 375 19.43 -20.30 -26.97
N ASP A 376 20.35 -20.96 -27.63
CA ASP A 376 21.56 -20.32 -28.17
C ASP A 376 21.19 -19.06 -28.97
N CYS A 377 21.70 -17.92 -28.52
CA CYS A 377 21.51 -16.63 -29.17
C CYS A 377 22.70 -16.31 -30.09
N LEU A 378 22.42 -15.94 -31.33
CA LEU A 378 23.45 -15.54 -32.28
C LEU A 378 23.99 -14.12 -32.03
N LEU A 379 23.24 -13.28 -31.34
CA LEU A 379 23.73 -11.95 -30.94
C LEU A 379 24.96 -12.09 -30.05
N LYS A 380 25.87 -11.14 -30.16
CA LYS A 380 27.09 -11.02 -29.35
C LYS A 380 27.21 -9.64 -28.77
N VAL A 381 27.96 -9.54 -27.68
CA VAL A 381 28.24 -8.28 -26.98
C VAL A 381 29.71 -7.94 -27.18
N ALA A 382 30.01 -6.72 -27.54
CA ALA A 382 31.38 -6.21 -27.60
C ALA A 382 31.98 -6.14 -26.18
N GLY A 383 33.21 -6.61 -26.02
CA GLY A 383 33.91 -6.64 -24.74
C GLY A 383 34.22 -5.23 -24.21
N GLU A 384 34.85 -5.17 -23.02
CA GLU A 384 35.16 -3.91 -22.30
C GLU A 384 35.96 -2.90 -23.13
N LYS A 385 36.75 -3.34 -24.11
CA LYS A 385 37.52 -2.46 -25.01
C LYS A 385 36.77 -2.11 -26.29
N GLY A 386 35.52 -2.53 -26.41
CA GLY A 386 34.78 -2.49 -27.67
C GLY A 386 35.23 -3.60 -28.62
N GLN A 387 34.69 -3.59 -29.84
CA GLN A 387 34.99 -4.57 -30.90
C GLN A 387 35.31 -3.83 -32.21
N GLU A 388 36.56 -3.92 -32.67
CA GLU A 388 36.90 -3.46 -34.02
C GLU A 388 36.27 -4.38 -35.06
N VAL A 389 35.67 -3.78 -36.08
CA VAL A 389 35.00 -4.50 -37.18
C VAL A 389 35.42 -3.95 -38.49
N LYS A 390 35.58 -4.87 -39.49
CA LYS A 390 35.82 -4.52 -40.87
C LYS A 390 34.52 -4.32 -41.61
N LEU A 391 34.61 -3.76 -42.82
CA LEU A 391 33.48 -3.60 -43.69
C LEU A 391 32.82 -4.98 -43.95
N GLY A 392 31.53 -5.07 -43.65
CA GLY A 392 30.73 -6.25 -43.91
C GLY A 392 31.02 -7.47 -43.04
N GLU A 393 31.63 -7.30 -41.86
CA GLU A 393 32.01 -8.40 -40.95
C GLU A 393 30.87 -8.81 -40.02
N VAL A 394 30.04 -7.84 -39.58
CA VAL A 394 28.90 -8.06 -38.68
C VAL A 394 27.68 -7.30 -39.18
N TYR A 395 26.51 -7.58 -38.56
CA TYR A 395 25.28 -6.80 -38.78
C TYR A 395 24.99 -6.01 -37.48
N LEU A 396 24.54 -4.76 -37.68
CA LEU A 396 24.09 -3.85 -36.61
C LEU A 396 22.63 -3.50 -36.82
N LEU A 397 21.84 -3.47 -35.74
CA LEU A 397 20.44 -3.11 -35.79
C LEU A 397 20.29 -1.59 -35.96
N TYR A 398 19.51 -1.20 -36.93
CA TYR A 398 19.11 0.19 -37.18
C TYR A 398 17.71 0.22 -37.84
N ASN A 399 16.77 0.95 -37.26
CA ASN A 399 15.39 1.05 -37.75
C ASN A 399 14.78 -0.31 -38.10
N ASP A 400 14.79 -1.25 -37.14
CA ASP A 400 14.24 -2.60 -37.25
C ASP A 400 14.85 -3.51 -38.34
N VAL A 401 16.03 -3.14 -38.84
CA VAL A 401 16.77 -3.90 -39.85
C VAL A 401 18.22 -4.06 -39.42
N PHE A 402 18.77 -5.26 -39.58
CA PHE A 402 20.17 -5.52 -39.37
C PHE A 402 20.97 -5.21 -40.67
N TYR A 403 21.76 -4.15 -40.64
CA TYR A 403 22.62 -3.74 -41.76
C TYR A 403 24.06 -4.20 -41.56
N LEU A 404 24.73 -4.59 -42.66
CA LEU A 404 26.17 -4.88 -42.63
C LEU A 404 26.95 -3.66 -42.15
N SER A 405 27.91 -3.91 -41.26
CA SER A 405 28.78 -2.91 -40.68
C SER A 405 29.63 -2.19 -41.71
N GLN A 406 29.85 -0.91 -41.48
CA GLN A 406 30.98 -0.18 -42.03
C GLN A 406 32.25 -0.56 -41.21
N LYS A 407 33.45 -0.16 -41.72
CA LYS A 407 34.67 -0.25 -40.91
C LYS A 407 34.56 0.71 -39.74
N GLY A 408 34.84 0.23 -38.53
CA GLY A 408 34.77 1.04 -37.32
C GLY A 408 34.93 0.25 -36.03
N THR A 409 34.49 0.83 -34.92
CA THR A 409 34.53 0.18 -33.62
C THR A 409 33.12 0.17 -33.02
N ILE A 410 32.66 -0.99 -32.60
CA ILE A 410 31.47 -1.15 -31.77
C ILE A 410 31.90 -0.81 -30.36
N PRO A 411 31.23 0.13 -29.66
CA PRO A 411 31.59 0.49 -28.29
C PRO A 411 31.45 -0.69 -27.33
N ALA A 412 32.09 -0.60 -26.17
CA ALA A 412 31.94 -1.60 -25.11
C ALA A 412 30.46 -1.80 -24.75
N GLY A 413 30.04 -3.06 -24.60
CA GLY A 413 28.66 -3.42 -24.33
C GLY A 413 27.72 -3.33 -25.57
N GLY A 414 28.20 -2.82 -26.71
CA GLY A 414 27.42 -2.76 -27.95
C GLY A 414 27.08 -4.17 -28.48
N ILE A 415 25.84 -4.33 -28.97
CA ILE A 415 25.33 -5.63 -29.42
C ILE A 415 25.36 -5.71 -30.93
N TYR A 416 25.82 -6.84 -31.43
CA TYR A 416 25.93 -7.11 -32.87
C TYR A 416 25.57 -8.55 -33.22
N LEU A 417 25.21 -8.79 -34.47
CA LEU A 417 24.96 -10.11 -35.03
C LEU A 417 26.16 -10.51 -35.93
N PRO A 418 26.96 -11.53 -35.58
CA PRO A 418 28.06 -12.01 -36.43
C PRO A 418 27.54 -12.46 -37.78
N LYS A 419 28.29 -12.13 -38.85
CA LYS A 419 27.99 -12.67 -40.16
C LYS A 419 28.40 -14.15 -40.22
N PRO A 420 27.51 -15.06 -40.65
CA PRO A 420 27.86 -16.46 -40.84
C PRO A 420 29.01 -16.63 -41.88
N PRO A 421 29.93 -17.57 -41.63
CA PRO A 421 31.11 -17.78 -42.52
C PRO A 421 30.72 -18.28 -43.93
N VAL A 422 29.54 -18.87 -44.07
CA VAL A 422 29.09 -19.45 -45.37
C VAL A 422 27.75 -18.88 -45.76
N VAL A 423 27.74 -17.79 -46.50
CA VAL A 423 26.54 -17.33 -47.23
C VAL A 423 26.94 -17.17 -48.71
N SER A 424 26.31 -17.92 -49.58
CA SER A 424 26.58 -17.91 -51.00
C SER A 424 26.25 -16.56 -51.68
N GLN A 425 25.59 -15.64 -50.97
CA GLN A 425 25.38 -14.25 -51.35
C GLN A 425 25.48 -13.35 -50.12
N THR A 426 26.38 -12.37 -50.17
CA THR A 426 26.50 -11.33 -49.14
C THR A 426 25.29 -10.40 -49.24
N ARG A 427 24.43 -10.45 -48.24
CA ARG A 427 23.25 -9.57 -48.18
C ARG A 427 23.59 -8.33 -47.40
N SER A 428 23.21 -7.17 -47.91
CA SER A 428 23.50 -5.89 -47.25
C SER A 428 22.62 -5.64 -46.01
N ALA A 429 21.48 -6.35 -45.90
CA ALA A 429 20.53 -6.19 -44.82
C ALA A 429 19.78 -7.50 -44.54
N LEU A 430 19.40 -7.70 -43.22
CA LEU A 430 18.53 -8.76 -42.77
C LEU A 430 17.31 -8.16 -42.09
N VAL A 431 16.12 -8.65 -42.37
CA VAL A 431 14.87 -8.23 -41.75
C VAL A 431 14.54 -9.11 -40.55
N ILE A 432 13.80 -8.55 -39.56
CA ILE A 432 13.38 -9.28 -38.37
C ILE A 432 12.02 -9.93 -38.66
N GLY A 433 11.94 -11.25 -38.46
CA GLY A 433 10.71 -12.00 -38.56
C GLY A 433 10.13 -12.02 -39.99
N GLY A 434 10.24 -13.12 -40.66
CA GLY A 434 9.60 -13.43 -41.92
C GLY A 434 9.66 -14.93 -42.09
N GLU A 435 8.51 -15.60 -42.17
CA GLU A 435 8.50 -17.00 -42.56
C GLU A 435 9.00 -17.14 -44.00
N ASN A 436 9.90 -18.06 -44.16
CA ASN A 436 10.40 -18.71 -45.31
C ASN A 436 9.54 -18.64 -46.58
N ASP A 437 9.96 -17.86 -47.50
CA ASP A 437 10.18 -18.32 -48.86
C ASP A 437 11.20 -17.40 -49.51
N GLY A 438 11.96 -17.89 -50.44
CA GLY A 438 13.14 -17.24 -51.02
C GLY A 438 12.85 -15.95 -51.80
N THR A 439 11.83 -15.20 -51.46
CA THR A 439 11.41 -13.97 -52.10
C THR A 439 11.52 -12.77 -51.17
N THR A 440 12.38 -11.85 -51.56
CA THR A 440 12.51 -10.43 -51.14
C THR A 440 11.61 -10.00 -49.98
N GLY A 441 12.23 -9.63 -48.82
CA GLY A 441 11.56 -9.18 -47.61
C GLY A 441 10.41 -8.22 -47.84
N ILE A 442 9.21 -8.73 -47.71
CA ILE A 442 7.97 -7.96 -47.76
C ILE A 442 7.63 -7.59 -46.32
N ILE A 443 7.79 -6.33 -46.00
CA ILE A 443 7.35 -5.79 -44.72
C ILE A 443 5.82 -5.61 -44.81
N ASP A 444 5.08 -6.10 -43.84
CA ASP A 444 3.62 -5.96 -43.81
C ASP A 444 3.22 -4.47 -43.84
N ALA A 445 2.35 -4.11 -44.78
CA ALA A 445 1.88 -2.74 -44.98
C ALA A 445 1.26 -2.12 -43.72
N ALA A 446 0.67 -2.93 -42.82
CA ALA A 446 0.07 -2.47 -41.59
C ALA A 446 1.12 -1.86 -40.62
N ARG A 447 2.32 -2.43 -40.54
CA ARG A 447 3.40 -1.92 -39.70
C ARG A 447 4.03 -0.61 -40.18
N LEU A 448 4.03 -0.37 -41.48
CA LEU A 448 4.60 0.85 -42.08
C LEU A 448 3.65 2.05 -42.03
N ILE A 449 2.35 1.80 -41.93
CA ILE A 449 1.33 2.86 -41.99
C ILE A 449 1.08 3.48 -40.63
N ASP A 450 1.15 2.72 -39.56
CA ASP A 450 1.00 3.21 -38.20
C ASP A 450 2.18 4.13 -37.76
N ASN A 451 3.35 4.02 -38.39
CA ASN A 451 4.53 4.82 -38.06
C ASN A 451 4.61 6.16 -38.80
N GLY A 452 3.50 6.70 -39.33
CA GLY A 452 3.45 8.05 -39.90
C GLY A 452 4.39 8.29 -41.11
N LEU A 453 4.75 7.25 -41.85
CA LEU A 453 5.62 7.38 -43.01
C LEU A 453 4.92 8.20 -44.11
N SER A 454 5.17 9.49 -44.10
CA SER A 454 4.92 10.37 -45.24
C SER A 454 5.99 10.12 -46.29
N GLY A 455 5.64 9.47 -47.39
CA GLY A 455 6.56 9.19 -48.46
C GLY A 455 5.84 9.01 -49.80
N SER A 456 6.60 9.12 -50.91
CA SER A 456 6.06 8.86 -52.25
C SER A 456 5.94 7.36 -52.47
N TRP A 457 4.78 6.93 -52.94
CA TRP A 457 4.48 5.55 -53.31
C TRP A 457 4.82 5.29 -54.76
N TYR A 458 5.41 4.15 -55.05
CA TYR A 458 5.75 3.72 -56.39
C TYR A 458 5.30 2.26 -56.63
N ASP A 459 4.92 1.89 -57.87
CA ASP A 459 4.80 0.49 -58.23
C ASP A 459 6.17 -0.12 -58.59
N LEU A 460 6.18 -1.42 -58.89
CA LEU A 460 7.42 -2.12 -59.25
C LEU A 460 8.02 -1.64 -60.60
N SER A 461 7.26 -0.91 -61.41
CA SER A 461 7.73 -0.28 -62.66
C SER A 461 8.32 1.12 -62.43
N GLY A 462 8.27 1.63 -61.17
CA GLY A 462 8.78 2.97 -60.80
C GLY A 462 7.77 4.11 -60.99
N ARG A 463 6.51 3.82 -61.31
CA ARG A 463 5.45 4.82 -61.45
C ARG A 463 5.04 5.34 -60.08
N LYS A 464 5.07 6.66 -59.90
CA LYS A 464 4.70 7.35 -58.66
C LYS A 464 3.18 7.46 -58.51
N PHE A 465 2.69 7.27 -57.25
CA PHE A 465 1.30 7.47 -56.85
C PHE A 465 1.15 8.73 -56.01
N ASN A 466 0.04 9.44 -56.17
CA ASN A 466 -0.32 10.60 -55.36
C ASN A 466 -1.03 10.16 -54.07
N GLY A 467 -0.31 9.50 -53.14
CA GLY A 467 -0.84 8.94 -51.92
C GLY A 467 -0.80 7.42 -51.86
N LYS A 468 -1.35 6.83 -50.79
CA LYS A 468 -1.40 5.37 -50.62
C LYS A 468 -2.24 4.70 -51.68
N PRO A 469 -1.71 3.73 -52.45
CA PRO A 469 -2.50 2.95 -53.40
C PRO A 469 -3.62 2.19 -52.71
N THR A 470 -4.80 2.17 -53.30
CA THR A 470 -5.97 1.42 -52.82
C THR A 470 -6.13 0.06 -53.47
N THR A 471 -5.38 -0.20 -54.51
CA THR A 471 -5.43 -1.46 -55.26
C THR A 471 -4.48 -2.47 -54.63
N LYS A 472 -4.92 -3.73 -54.50
CA LYS A 472 -4.07 -4.82 -54.06
C LYS A 472 -2.85 -4.96 -54.95
N GLY A 473 -1.68 -5.04 -54.32
CA GLY A 473 -0.44 -5.13 -55.09
C GLY A 473 0.82 -4.89 -54.23
N ILE A 474 1.97 -4.97 -54.89
CA ILE A 474 3.28 -4.68 -54.27
C ILE A 474 3.70 -3.27 -54.72
N TYR A 475 4.02 -2.45 -53.75
CA TYR A 475 4.43 -1.06 -53.92
C TYR A 475 5.76 -0.77 -53.23
N ILE A 476 6.38 0.33 -53.55
CA ILE A 476 7.61 0.83 -52.93
C ILE A 476 7.28 2.17 -52.27
N ILE A 477 7.60 2.30 -50.98
CA ILE A 477 7.59 3.57 -50.22
C ILE A 477 8.90 3.72 -49.47
N ASN A 478 9.57 4.85 -49.61
CA ASN A 478 10.87 5.12 -48.95
C ASN A 478 11.90 3.99 -49.17
N GLY A 479 11.94 3.43 -50.40
CA GLY A 479 12.85 2.33 -50.73
C GLY A 479 12.43 0.95 -50.23
N LYS A 480 11.31 0.81 -49.52
CA LYS A 480 10.80 -0.46 -48.95
C LYS A 480 9.64 -1.01 -49.79
N LYS A 481 9.63 -2.34 -50.02
CA LYS A 481 8.50 -3.02 -50.67
C LYS A 481 7.37 -3.27 -49.68
N VAL A 482 6.14 -2.90 -50.06
CA VAL A 482 4.94 -2.98 -49.24
C VAL A 482 3.84 -3.69 -50.00
N VAL A 483 3.15 -4.64 -49.38
CA VAL A 483 1.97 -5.30 -49.96
C VAL A 483 0.72 -4.63 -49.45
N ILE A 484 -0.14 -4.20 -50.36
CA ILE A 484 -1.52 -3.82 -50.07
C ILE A 484 -2.41 -5.02 -50.38
N LYS A 485 -3.07 -5.58 -49.34
CA LYS A 485 -3.95 -6.75 -49.44
C LYS A 485 -5.38 -6.38 -49.81
#